data_1b682e531c1acf896d3530a6e0c510f5
#
_entry.id   1b682e531c1acf896d3530a6e0c510f5
#
_cell.length_a   1.000
_cell.length_b   1.000
_cell.length_c   1.000
_cell.angle_alpha   90.00
_cell.angle_beta   90.00
_cell.angle_gamma   90.00
#
_symmetry.space_group_name_H-M   'P 1'
#
loop_
_entity.id
_entity.type
_entity.pdbx_description
1 polymer ?
#
loop_
_entity_poly.entity_id
_entity_poly.type
_entity_poly.pdbx_seq_one_letter_code
_entity_poly.pdbx_strand_id
1 'polypeptide(L)'
;MSEYSIPSLLSHLPESSDQVTIVNPATGKKIYDLPQLSVGQVAKAVADARLAQPAFAAMPVKARAAALFALHDLILKNQDNLMDLLQLETGKARSHAFEEIAGSLGSTRYYAKIAPKILKKTITNSGVPFVTRSYVTYSPVGVVGVITPWNYPLALQMFDVLPALAAGNTVVQKADNQTALVSLYARKLAIEAGFPESAWTIVVGDGATVGNAVTDSVDYVAFTGSTKTGKIVAEHAAKRLIGYSLELGGKNPLIVLPGAK
;
A
#
# COMPACT_ATOMS: atom_id res chain seq x y z
N MET A 1 8.57 -21.09 -15.38
CA MET A 1 8.24 -19.92 -16.23
C MET A 1 7.44 -18.97 -15.37
N SER A 2 7.83 -17.68 -15.28
CA SER A 2 7.13 -16.70 -14.46
C SER A 2 5.67 -16.55 -14.95
N GLU A 3 4.71 -16.64 -14.02
CA GLU A 3 3.28 -16.46 -14.31
C GLU A 3 2.92 -14.99 -14.65
N TYR A 4 3.91 -14.10 -14.80
CA TYR A 4 3.71 -12.70 -15.17
C TYR A 4 4.66 -12.26 -16.28
N SER A 5 4.25 -11.24 -17.05
CA SER A 5 5.15 -10.49 -17.93
C SER A 5 5.15 -9.00 -17.52
N ILE A 6 6.27 -8.32 -17.68
CA ILE A 6 6.38 -6.88 -17.39
C ILE A 6 5.31 -6.08 -18.14
N PRO A 7 5.09 -6.28 -19.47
CA PRO A 7 4.02 -5.58 -20.18
C PRO A 7 2.62 -5.81 -19.58
N SER A 8 2.32 -7.04 -19.13
CA SER A 8 1.04 -7.36 -18.49
C SER A 8 0.85 -6.62 -17.15
N LEU A 9 1.92 -6.43 -16.37
CA LEU A 9 1.84 -5.63 -15.13
C LEU A 9 1.65 -4.14 -15.44
N LEU A 10 2.40 -3.61 -16.40
CA LEU A 10 2.31 -2.20 -16.78
C LEU A 10 0.96 -1.84 -17.42
N SER A 11 0.26 -2.77 -18.06
CA SER A 11 -1.08 -2.54 -18.63
C SER A 11 -2.16 -2.20 -17.58
N HIS A 12 -1.86 -2.39 -16.29
CA HIS A 12 -2.72 -1.93 -15.19
C HIS A 12 -2.58 -0.43 -14.87
N LEU A 13 -1.60 0.26 -15.48
CA LEU A 13 -1.42 1.70 -15.35
C LEU A 13 -2.04 2.42 -16.55
N PRO A 14 -2.58 3.63 -16.36
CA PRO A 14 -3.00 4.48 -17.46
C PRO A 14 -1.83 4.80 -18.40
N GLU A 15 -2.12 4.89 -19.70
CA GLU A 15 -1.14 5.36 -20.68
C GLU A 15 -0.72 6.81 -20.41
N SER A 16 0.56 7.09 -20.65
CA SER A 16 1.13 8.44 -20.61
C SER A 16 2.22 8.59 -21.67
N SER A 17 2.28 9.76 -22.30
CA SER A 17 3.38 10.12 -23.19
C SER A 17 4.67 10.45 -22.43
N ASP A 18 4.56 10.83 -21.16
CA ASP A 18 5.69 11.05 -20.28
C ASP A 18 6.10 9.72 -19.62
N GLN A 19 7.38 9.37 -19.73
CA GLN A 19 7.89 8.10 -19.23
C GLN A 19 9.27 8.28 -18.59
N VAL A 20 9.57 7.44 -17.59
CA VAL A 20 10.90 7.36 -17.00
C VAL A 20 11.47 5.97 -17.18
N THR A 21 12.72 5.88 -17.60
CA THR A 21 13.41 4.60 -17.74
C THR A 21 13.82 4.07 -16.36
N ILE A 22 13.33 2.87 -16.02
CA ILE A 22 13.72 2.15 -14.81
C ILE A 22 14.88 1.22 -15.12
N VAL A 23 15.90 1.27 -14.30
CA VAL A 23 17.13 0.49 -14.47
C VAL A 23 17.36 -0.46 -13.30
N ASN A 24 17.95 -1.61 -13.59
CA ASN A 24 18.41 -2.52 -12.55
C ASN A 24 19.62 -1.91 -11.83
N PRO A 25 19.55 -1.67 -10.52
CA PRO A 25 20.61 -0.97 -9.79
C PRO A 25 21.92 -1.77 -9.71
N ALA A 26 21.88 -3.09 -9.84
CA ALA A 26 23.08 -3.93 -9.81
C ALA A 26 23.83 -3.95 -11.15
N THR A 27 23.13 -3.77 -12.28
CA THR A 27 23.73 -3.90 -13.62
C THR A 27 23.71 -2.63 -14.44
N GLY A 28 22.93 -1.61 -14.05
CA GLY A 28 22.70 -0.38 -14.80
C GLY A 28 21.87 -0.58 -16.08
N LYS A 29 21.43 -1.81 -16.38
CA LYS A 29 20.65 -2.09 -17.60
C LYS A 29 19.19 -1.67 -17.42
N LYS A 30 18.60 -1.16 -18.50
CA LYS A 30 17.18 -0.84 -18.56
C LYS A 30 16.35 -2.10 -18.29
N ILE A 31 15.30 -1.94 -17.48
CA ILE A 31 14.29 -2.96 -17.22
C ILE A 31 13.05 -2.66 -18.07
N TYR A 32 12.47 -1.47 -17.91
CA TYR A 32 11.27 -0.99 -18.64
C TYR A 32 11.20 0.53 -18.63
N ASP A 33 10.26 1.09 -19.39
CA ASP A 33 9.84 2.49 -19.28
C ASP A 33 8.53 2.56 -18.49
N LEU A 34 8.52 3.38 -17.43
CA LEU A 34 7.37 3.56 -16.55
C LEU A 34 6.61 4.83 -16.95
N PRO A 35 5.29 4.74 -17.25
CA PRO A 35 4.49 5.94 -17.48
C PRO A 35 4.48 6.85 -16.25
N GLN A 36 4.53 8.17 -16.47
CA GLN A 36 4.40 9.17 -15.41
C GLN A 36 3.01 9.77 -15.47
N LEU A 37 2.25 9.62 -14.38
CA LEU A 37 0.86 10.08 -14.34
C LEU A 37 0.78 11.59 -14.09
N SER A 38 -0.17 12.23 -14.75
CA SER A 38 -0.52 13.61 -14.52
C SER A 38 -1.40 13.77 -13.26
N VAL A 39 -1.47 14.99 -12.72
CA VAL A 39 -2.38 15.35 -11.62
C VAL A 39 -3.84 15.01 -11.97
N GLY A 40 -4.26 15.21 -13.22
CA GLY A 40 -5.61 14.86 -13.68
C GLY A 40 -5.90 13.37 -13.65
N GLN A 41 -4.92 12.52 -14.00
CA GLN A 41 -5.06 11.06 -13.92
C GLN A 41 -5.10 10.58 -12.47
N VAL A 42 -4.32 11.19 -11.57
CA VAL A 42 -4.41 10.91 -10.12
C VAL A 42 -5.77 11.30 -9.56
N ALA A 43 -6.27 12.49 -9.91
CA ALA A 43 -7.59 12.95 -9.48
C ALA A 43 -8.71 11.99 -9.95
N LYS A 44 -8.60 11.50 -11.20
CA LYS A 44 -9.52 10.47 -11.71
C LYS A 44 -9.43 9.18 -10.92
N ALA A 45 -8.22 8.68 -10.64
CA ALA A 45 -8.02 7.46 -9.85
C ALA A 45 -8.66 7.57 -8.45
N VAL A 46 -8.51 8.72 -7.78
CA VAL A 46 -9.14 8.97 -6.48
C VAL A 46 -10.67 9.07 -6.61
N ALA A 47 -11.19 9.71 -7.66
CA ALA A 47 -12.63 9.79 -7.90
C ALA A 47 -13.24 8.39 -8.13
N ASP A 48 -12.60 7.56 -8.94
CA ASP A 48 -13.02 6.18 -9.21
C ASP A 48 -13.00 5.34 -7.91
N ALA A 49 -11.93 5.47 -7.10
CA ALA A 49 -11.83 4.82 -5.80
C ALA A 49 -12.94 5.29 -4.84
N ARG A 50 -13.28 6.58 -4.85
CA ARG A 50 -14.35 7.16 -4.03
C ARG A 50 -15.73 6.67 -4.44
N LEU A 51 -15.99 6.51 -5.73
CA LEU A 51 -17.23 5.92 -6.24
C LEU A 51 -17.39 4.45 -5.82
N ALA A 52 -16.29 3.69 -5.81
CA ALA A 52 -16.31 2.28 -5.42
C ALA A 52 -16.38 2.05 -3.91
N GLN A 53 -15.94 3.02 -3.10
CA GLN A 53 -15.76 2.87 -1.66
C GLN A 53 -17.04 2.45 -0.91
N PRO A 54 -18.23 3.00 -1.15
CA PRO A 54 -19.45 2.59 -0.43
C PRO A 54 -19.80 1.11 -0.64
N ALA A 55 -19.67 0.61 -1.87
CA ALA A 55 -19.92 -0.80 -2.18
C ALA A 55 -18.88 -1.71 -1.51
N PHE A 56 -17.62 -1.32 -1.51
CA PHE A 56 -16.56 -2.05 -0.83
C PHE A 56 -16.72 -2.02 0.69
N ALA A 57 -17.11 -0.89 1.28
CA ALA A 57 -17.40 -0.76 2.70
C ALA A 57 -18.56 -1.66 3.16
N ALA A 58 -19.57 -1.84 2.29
CA ALA A 58 -20.70 -2.71 2.55
C ALA A 58 -20.34 -4.22 2.54
N MET A 59 -19.18 -4.58 1.97
CA MET A 59 -18.70 -5.97 2.02
C MET A 59 -18.47 -6.39 3.48
N PRO A 60 -19.03 -7.53 3.93
CA PRO A 60 -18.86 -7.98 5.32
C PRO A 60 -17.39 -8.08 5.73
N VAL A 61 -17.05 -7.65 6.94
CA VAL A 61 -15.67 -7.72 7.46
C VAL A 61 -15.09 -9.14 7.36
N LYS A 62 -15.93 -10.17 7.58
CA LYS A 62 -15.51 -11.58 7.43
C LYS A 62 -15.14 -11.93 5.99
N ALA A 63 -15.82 -11.35 4.99
CA ALA A 63 -15.50 -11.58 3.58
C ALA A 63 -14.16 -10.89 3.22
N ARG A 64 -13.93 -9.65 3.67
CA ARG A 64 -12.62 -8.98 3.52
C ARG A 64 -11.49 -9.75 4.21
N ALA A 65 -11.75 -10.30 5.41
CA ALA A 65 -10.80 -11.15 6.11
C ALA A 65 -10.50 -12.46 5.35
N ALA A 66 -11.49 -13.08 4.73
CA ALA A 66 -11.30 -14.27 3.88
C ALA A 66 -10.44 -13.94 2.65
N ALA A 67 -10.67 -12.79 1.99
CA ALA A 67 -9.83 -12.33 0.89
C ALA A 67 -8.37 -12.08 1.33
N LEU A 68 -8.14 -11.55 2.55
CA LEU A 68 -6.79 -11.44 3.11
C LEU A 68 -6.13 -12.81 3.34
N PHE A 69 -6.85 -13.81 3.81
CA PHE A 69 -6.29 -15.16 3.91
C PHE A 69 -5.95 -15.75 2.55
N ALA A 70 -6.81 -15.57 1.54
CA ALA A 70 -6.52 -15.99 0.18
C ALA A 70 -5.30 -15.26 -0.40
N LEU A 71 -5.16 -13.95 -0.13
CA LEU A 71 -3.98 -13.18 -0.51
C LEU A 71 -2.70 -13.70 0.16
N HIS A 72 -2.76 -14.06 1.46
CA HIS A 72 -1.64 -14.69 2.15
C HIS A 72 -1.17 -15.96 1.41
N ASP A 73 -2.10 -16.84 1.04
CA ASP A 73 -1.76 -18.10 0.37
C ASP A 73 -1.23 -17.86 -1.05
N LEU A 74 -1.75 -16.84 -1.76
CA LEU A 74 -1.23 -16.43 -3.07
C LEU A 74 0.17 -15.81 -2.98
N ILE A 75 0.45 -14.98 -1.98
CA ILE A 75 1.81 -14.45 -1.74
C ILE A 75 2.79 -15.61 -1.48
N LEU A 76 2.42 -16.57 -0.63
CA LEU A 76 3.23 -17.75 -0.35
C LEU A 76 3.49 -18.59 -1.60
N LYS A 77 2.46 -18.83 -2.41
CA LYS A 77 2.57 -19.58 -3.68
C LYS A 77 3.47 -18.86 -4.69
N ASN A 78 3.43 -17.53 -4.73
CA ASN A 78 4.15 -16.70 -5.70
C ASN A 78 5.41 -16.04 -5.11
N GLN A 79 5.93 -16.53 -3.99
CA GLN A 79 7.07 -15.92 -3.29
C GLN A 79 8.31 -15.78 -4.16
N ASP A 80 8.61 -16.75 -5.02
CA ASP A 80 9.78 -16.69 -5.90
C ASP A 80 9.65 -15.57 -6.93
N ASN A 81 8.49 -15.42 -7.57
CA ASN A 81 8.24 -14.31 -8.50
C ASN A 81 8.34 -12.94 -7.81
N LEU A 82 7.82 -12.80 -6.60
CA LEU A 82 7.92 -11.57 -5.80
C LEU A 82 9.38 -11.28 -5.43
N MET A 83 10.15 -12.29 -5.00
CA MET A 83 11.57 -12.12 -4.69
C MET A 83 12.38 -11.77 -5.93
N ASP A 84 12.06 -12.33 -7.10
CA ASP A 84 12.72 -12.00 -8.38
C ASP A 84 12.47 -10.53 -8.76
N LEU A 85 11.23 -10.05 -8.62
CA LEU A 85 10.90 -8.64 -8.84
C LEU A 85 11.61 -7.72 -7.83
N LEU A 86 11.61 -8.07 -6.55
CA LEU A 86 12.33 -7.33 -5.51
C LEU A 86 13.82 -7.20 -5.83
N GLN A 87 14.47 -8.30 -6.24
CA GLN A 87 15.88 -8.28 -6.63
C GLN A 87 16.09 -7.47 -7.92
N LEU A 88 15.22 -7.60 -8.89
CA LEU A 88 15.30 -6.89 -10.16
C LEU A 88 15.26 -5.37 -9.97
N GLU A 89 14.31 -4.88 -9.16
CA GLU A 89 14.05 -3.45 -8.98
C GLU A 89 14.91 -2.80 -7.89
N THR A 90 15.32 -3.54 -6.85
CA THR A 90 16.06 -2.96 -5.70
C THR A 90 17.52 -3.38 -5.63
N GLY A 91 17.94 -4.45 -6.32
CA GLY A 91 19.29 -5.01 -6.22
C GLY A 91 19.62 -5.72 -4.90
N LYS A 92 18.63 -5.91 -4.00
CA LYS A 92 18.86 -6.54 -2.70
C LYS A 92 19.19 -8.03 -2.80
N ALA A 93 19.86 -8.56 -1.79
CA ALA A 93 20.11 -9.99 -1.68
C ALA A 93 18.83 -10.79 -1.54
N ARG A 94 18.83 -12.06 -2.02
CA ARG A 94 17.64 -12.94 -1.94
C ARG A 94 17.12 -13.13 -0.52
N SER A 95 18.02 -13.20 0.47
CA SER A 95 17.66 -13.28 1.89
C SER A 95 16.87 -12.06 2.36
N HIS A 96 17.25 -10.84 1.96
CA HIS A 96 16.51 -9.63 2.31
C HIS A 96 15.19 -9.51 1.54
N ALA A 97 15.13 -10.02 0.30
CA ALA A 97 13.86 -10.15 -0.42
C ALA A 97 12.92 -11.12 0.31
N PHE A 98 13.43 -12.24 0.85
CA PHE A 98 12.64 -13.17 1.65
C PHE A 98 12.12 -12.55 2.95
N GLU A 99 12.88 -11.67 3.60
CA GLU A 99 12.41 -10.92 4.79
C GLU A 99 11.15 -10.10 4.49
N GLU A 100 11.07 -9.49 3.29
CA GLU A 100 9.86 -8.76 2.86
C GLU A 100 8.67 -9.70 2.64
N ILE A 101 8.92 -10.88 2.07
CA ILE A 101 7.87 -11.90 1.94
C ILE A 101 7.35 -12.31 3.33
N ALA A 102 8.26 -12.63 4.27
CA ALA A 102 7.90 -13.03 5.62
C ALA A 102 7.10 -11.94 6.36
N GLY A 103 7.53 -10.68 6.26
CA GLY A 103 6.82 -9.53 6.82
C GLY A 103 5.43 -9.34 6.21
N SER A 104 5.32 -9.48 4.89
CA SER A 104 4.05 -9.39 4.17
C SER A 104 3.09 -10.51 4.54
N LEU A 105 3.55 -11.76 4.64
CA LEU A 105 2.76 -12.89 5.10
C LEU A 105 2.28 -12.69 6.54
N GLY A 106 3.18 -12.27 7.43
CA GLY A 106 2.88 -12.01 8.84
C GLY A 106 1.77 -10.96 8.99
N SER A 107 1.90 -9.82 8.32
CA SER A 107 0.92 -8.73 8.38
C SER A 107 -0.42 -9.12 7.75
N THR A 108 -0.41 -9.80 6.59
CA THR A 108 -1.64 -10.26 5.92
C THR A 108 -2.44 -11.19 6.85
N ARG A 109 -1.77 -12.19 7.42
CA ARG A 109 -2.39 -13.10 8.37
C ARG A 109 -2.87 -12.41 9.64
N TYR A 110 -2.11 -11.45 10.16
CA TYR A 110 -2.48 -10.67 11.34
C TYR A 110 -3.78 -9.90 11.12
N TYR A 111 -3.86 -9.09 10.07
CA TYR A 111 -5.05 -8.29 9.79
C TYR A 111 -6.26 -9.15 9.42
N ALA A 112 -6.08 -10.26 8.71
CA ALA A 112 -7.14 -11.23 8.44
C ALA A 112 -7.78 -11.76 9.73
N LYS A 113 -6.96 -12.04 10.77
CA LYS A 113 -7.43 -12.55 12.05
C LYS A 113 -8.05 -11.50 12.95
N ILE A 114 -7.47 -10.29 12.97
CA ILE A 114 -7.83 -9.29 13.97
C ILE A 114 -8.98 -8.39 13.54
N ALA A 115 -9.13 -8.09 12.24
CA ALA A 115 -10.16 -7.17 11.74
C ALA A 115 -11.58 -7.56 12.16
N PRO A 116 -12.04 -8.82 12.05
CA PRO A 116 -13.38 -9.20 12.51
C PRO A 116 -13.60 -9.04 14.02
N LYS A 117 -12.53 -9.03 14.81
CA LYS A 117 -12.61 -8.86 16.28
C LYS A 117 -12.66 -7.39 16.67
N ILE A 118 -11.79 -6.56 16.06
CA ILE A 118 -11.67 -5.13 16.38
C ILE A 118 -12.87 -4.35 15.83
N LEU A 119 -13.28 -4.64 14.60
CA LEU A 119 -14.30 -3.84 13.89
C LEU A 119 -15.74 -4.23 14.27
N LYS A 120 -15.92 -5.19 15.18
CA LYS A 120 -17.26 -5.53 15.62
C LYS A 120 -17.84 -4.41 16.48
N LYS A 121 -19.16 -4.19 16.37
CA LYS A 121 -19.91 -3.35 17.29
C LYS A 121 -19.78 -3.89 18.72
N THR A 122 -19.38 -3.04 19.66
CA THR A 122 -19.25 -3.41 21.08
C THR A 122 -20.15 -2.53 21.94
N ILE A 123 -20.70 -3.15 23.00
CA ILE A 123 -21.44 -2.41 24.03
C ILE A 123 -20.44 -1.77 24.98
N THR A 124 -20.67 -0.54 25.36
CA THR A 124 -19.88 0.20 26.36
C THR A 124 -20.77 0.78 27.44
N ASN A 125 -20.17 1.30 28.51
CA ASN A 125 -20.91 1.90 29.62
C ASN A 125 -21.74 3.08 29.10
N SER A 126 -23.01 3.12 29.54
CA SER A 126 -23.93 4.21 29.23
C SER A 126 -23.97 5.25 30.35
N GLY A 127 -24.26 6.50 30.01
CA GLY A 127 -24.36 7.60 30.99
C GLY A 127 -25.56 7.44 31.94
N VAL A 128 -26.61 6.72 31.52
CA VAL A 128 -27.80 6.42 32.35
C VAL A 128 -28.03 4.91 32.36
N PRO A 129 -27.51 4.19 33.39
CA PRO A 129 -27.69 2.75 33.50
C PRO A 129 -29.15 2.34 33.45
N PHE A 130 -29.43 1.18 32.88
CA PHE A 130 -30.77 0.58 32.69
C PHE A 130 -31.72 1.31 31.73
N VAL A 131 -31.50 2.59 31.44
CA VAL A 131 -32.36 3.39 30.57
C VAL A 131 -31.78 3.51 29.16
N THR A 132 -30.45 3.66 29.05
CA THR A 132 -29.76 3.83 27.75
C THR A 132 -28.76 2.72 27.48
N ARG A 133 -28.46 2.46 26.18
CA ARG A 133 -27.39 1.55 25.76
C ARG A 133 -26.44 2.31 24.84
N SER A 134 -25.15 2.30 25.16
CA SER A 134 -24.11 2.92 24.36
C SER A 134 -23.32 1.86 23.59
N TYR A 135 -22.94 2.20 22.37
CA TYR A 135 -22.19 1.33 21.49
C TYR A 135 -21.00 2.06 20.88
N VAL A 136 -19.91 1.33 20.67
CA VAL A 136 -18.80 1.73 19.79
C VAL A 136 -18.98 0.98 18.48
N THR A 137 -18.97 1.73 17.37
CA THR A 137 -18.98 1.21 16.00
C THR A 137 -17.85 1.86 15.21
N TYR A 138 -17.33 1.16 14.23
CA TYR A 138 -16.25 1.66 13.36
C TYR A 138 -16.77 1.79 11.94
N SER A 139 -16.45 2.90 11.30
CA SER A 139 -16.73 3.15 9.89
C SER A 139 -15.42 3.42 9.15
N PRO A 140 -15.30 3.00 7.88
CA PRO A 140 -14.18 3.39 7.04
C PRO A 140 -14.06 4.91 6.94
N VAL A 141 -12.86 5.44 6.83
CA VAL A 141 -12.63 6.88 6.62
C VAL A 141 -12.92 7.32 5.20
N GLY A 142 -12.90 6.39 4.24
CA GLY A 142 -13.16 6.66 2.82
C GLY A 142 -12.05 6.14 1.91
N VAL A 143 -11.38 7.03 1.19
CA VAL A 143 -10.22 6.74 0.34
C VAL A 143 -8.94 7.01 1.12
N VAL A 144 -8.09 6.00 1.26
CA VAL A 144 -6.78 6.12 1.91
C VAL A 144 -5.70 6.27 0.84
N GLY A 145 -4.92 7.34 0.92
CA GLY A 145 -3.69 7.49 0.15
C GLY A 145 -2.54 6.77 0.86
N VAL A 146 -1.82 5.91 0.15
CA VAL A 146 -0.65 5.22 0.68
C VAL A 146 0.55 5.60 -0.18
N ILE A 147 1.57 6.22 0.41
CA ILE A 147 2.79 6.65 -0.29
C ILE A 147 3.95 5.81 0.24
N THR A 148 4.49 4.95 -0.62
CA THR A 148 5.48 3.93 -0.24
C THR A 148 6.86 4.22 -0.82
N PRO A 149 7.94 3.89 -0.07
CA PRO A 149 9.31 4.06 -0.51
C PRO A 149 9.82 2.85 -1.31
N TRP A 150 11.04 2.99 -1.85
CA TRP A 150 11.70 1.99 -2.69
C TRP A 150 12.50 0.92 -1.93
N ASN A 151 12.85 1.15 -0.66
CA ASN A 151 13.80 0.30 0.07
C ASN A 151 13.22 -1.07 0.51
N TYR A 152 11.98 -1.09 1.00
CA TYR A 152 11.21 -2.30 1.35
C TYR A 152 9.81 -2.22 0.72
N PRO A 153 9.73 -2.18 -0.63
CA PRO A 153 8.51 -1.79 -1.34
C PRO A 153 7.34 -2.73 -1.10
N LEU A 154 7.58 -4.04 -0.99
CA LEU A 154 6.52 -5.01 -0.73
C LEU A 154 6.03 -4.95 0.72
N ALA A 155 6.93 -5.02 1.69
CA ALA A 155 6.54 -5.07 3.10
C ALA A 155 5.86 -3.78 3.56
N LEU A 156 6.44 -2.61 3.22
CA LEU A 156 5.92 -1.32 3.67
C LEU A 156 4.57 -0.98 3.04
N GLN A 157 4.34 -1.33 1.76
CA GLN A 157 3.00 -1.17 1.20
C GLN A 157 1.97 -2.06 1.90
N MET A 158 2.32 -3.31 2.23
CA MET A 158 1.40 -4.24 2.88
C MET A 158 1.04 -3.78 4.30
N PHE A 159 1.95 -3.13 5.02
CA PHE A 159 1.68 -2.63 6.38
C PHE A 159 0.60 -1.55 6.41
N ASP A 160 0.43 -0.77 5.35
CA ASP A 160 -0.57 0.31 5.26
C ASP A 160 -1.81 -0.09 4.43
N VAL A 161 -1.62 -0.77 3.29
CA VAL A 161 -2.71 -1.17 2.40
C VAL A 161 -3.63 -2.20 3.06
N LEU A 162 -3.06 -3.23 3.71
CA LEU A 162 -3.86 -4.32 4.26
C LEU A 162 -4.82 -3.87 5.38
N PRO A 163 -4.40 -3.08 6.39
CA PRO A 163 -5.34 -2.58 7.39
C PRO A 163 -6.39 -1.63 6.80
N ALA A 164 -6.03 -0.80 5.80
CA ALA A 164 -6.99 0.05 5.12
C ALA A 164 -8.09 -0.77 4.42
N LEU A 165 -7.70 -1.79 3.63
CA LEU A 165 -8.64 -2.71 2.98
C LEU A 165 -9.46 -3.52 4.00
N ALA A 166 -8.84 -4.03 5.06
CA ALA A 166 -9.52 -4.77 6.11
C ALA A 166 -10.62 -3.93 6.78
N ALA A 167 -10.37 -2.63 6.98
CA ALA A 167 -11.33 -1.69 7.54
C ALA A 167 -12.45 -1.29 6.56
N GLY A 168 -12.32 -1.59 5.26
CA GLY A 168 -13.32 -1.27 4.22
C GLY A 168 -13.07 0.07 3.53
N ASN A 169 -11.86 0.61 3.64
CA ASN A 169 -11.42 1.76 2.85
C ASN A 169 -10.97 1.31 1.46
N THR A 170 -11.18 2.13 0.44
CA THR A 170 -10.44 1.98 -0.81
C THR A 170 -9.08 2.65 -0.70
N VAL A 171 -8.11 2.17 -1.46
CA VAL A 171 -6.72 2.63 -1.41
C VAL A 171 -6.28 3.16 -2.76
N VAL A 172 -5.67 4.35 -2.76
CA VAL A 172 -4.88 4.87 -3.88
C VAL A 172 -3.44 4.92 -3.43
N GLN A 173 -2.63 4.00 -3.95
CA GLN A 173 -1.22 3.89 -3.59
C GLN A 173 -0.33 4.60 -4.61
N LYS A 174 0.46 5.56 -4.15
CA LYS A 174 1.60 6.08 -4.90
C LYS A 174 2.80 5.14 -4.64
N ALA A 175 3.03 4.20 -5.55
CA ALA A 175 4.24 3.38 -5.54
C ALA A 175 5.47 4.22 -5.92
N ASP A 176 6.64 3.85 -5.38
CA ASP A 176 7.88 4.44 -5.86
C ASP A 176 8.14 4.00 -7.32
N ASN A 177 8.64 4.94 -8.15
CA ASN A 177 8.87 4.66 -9.57
C ASN A 177 9.84 3.49 -9.78
N GLN A 178 10.90 3.41 -8.94
CA GLN A 178 11.92 2.38 -9.04
C GLN A 178 11.38 0.97 -8.74
N THR A 179 10.25 0.85 -8.01
CA THR A 179 9.74 -0.42 -7.49
C THR A 179 8.24 -0.62 -7.80
N ALA A 180 7.81 -0.13 -8.96
CA ALA A 180 6.41 -0.18 -9.36
C ALA A 180 5.93 -1.60 -9.70
N LEU A 181 6.78 -2.46 -10.29
CA LEU A 181 6.35 -3.81 -10.71
C LEU A 181 5.97 -4.69 -9.53
N VAL A 182 6.75 -4.66 -8.43
CA VAL A 182 6.41 -5.47 -7.25
C VAL A 182 5.08 -5.01 -6.65
N SER A 183 4.79 -3.70 -6.68
CA SER A 183 3.50 -3.15 -6.22
C SER A 183 2.34 -3.59 -7.11
N LEU A 184 2.51 -3.53 -8.44
CA LEU A 184 1.53 -3.99 -9.41
C LEU A 184 1.26 -5.49 -9.29
N TYR A 185 2.32 -6.29 -9.08
CA TYR A 185 2.15 -7.73 -8.90
C TYR A 185 1.43 -8.07 -7.59
N ALA A 186 1.74 -7.38 -6.50
CA ALA A 186 1.02 -7.55 -5.24
C ALA A 186 -0.47 -7.19 -5.37
N ARG A 187 -0.80 -6.09 -6.08
CA ARG A 187 -2.18 -5.73 -6.41
C ARG A 187 -2.88 -6.81 -7.25
N LYS A 188 -2.20 -7.35 -8.27
CA LYS A 188 -2.74 -8.46 -9.09
C LYS A 188 -3.12 -9.64 -8.20
N LEU A 189 -2.24 -10.05 -7.28
CA LEU A 189 -2.54 -11.13 -6.33
C LEU A 189 -3.72 -10.80 -5.40
N ALA A 190 -3.88 -9.53 -5.00
CA ALA A 190 -5.03 -9.10 -4.20
C ALA A 190 -6.36 -9.23 -4.98
N ILE A 191 -6.37 -8.88 -6.27
CA ILE A 191 -7.53 -9.07 -7.14
C ILE A 191 -7.86 -10.56 -7.28
N GLU A 192 -6.87 -11.40 -7.53
CA GLU A 192 -7.03 -12.87 -7.58
C GLU A 192 -7.54 -13.46 -6.25
N ALA A 193 -7.18 -12.84 -5.13
CA ALA A 193 -7.65 -13.20 -3.79
C ALA A 193 -9.12 -12.82 -3.52
N GLY A 194 -9.76 -12.08 -4.43
CA GLY A 194 -11.16 -11.69 -4.33
C GLY A 194 -11.42 -10.24 -3.88
N PHE A 195 -10.38 -9.39 -3.79
CA PHE A 195 -10.61 -7.96 -3.66
C PHE A 195 -11.11 -7.37 -4.98
N PRO A 196 -12.11 -6.48 -4.96
CA PRO A 196 -12.49 -5.73 -6.15
C PRO A 196 -11.30 -4.94 -6.71
N GLU A 197 -11.18 -4.89 -8.03
CA GLU A 197 -10.09 -4.15 -8.69
C GLU A 197 -10.03 -2.67 -8.27
N SER A 198 -11.20 -2.08 -8.06
CA SER A 198 -11.36 -0.70 -7.60
C SER A 198 -11.03 -0.45 -6.12
N ALA A 199 -10.83 -1.52 -5.32
CA ALA A 199 -10.49 -1.37 -3.91
C ALA A 199 -9.04 -0.93 -3.68
N TRP A 200 -8.14 -1.23 -4.61
CA TRP A 200 -6.73 -0.85 -4.53
C TRP A 200 -6.22 -0.42 -5.90
N THR A 201 -5.97 0.87 -6.06
CA THR A 201 -5.43 1.48 -7.29
C THR A 201 -3.99 1.92 -7.07
N ILE A 202 -3.12 1.67 -8.05
CA ILE A 202 -1.72 2.11 -8.03
C ILE A 202 -1.57 3.29 -8.98
N VAL A 203 -0.89 4.34 -8.49
CA VAL A 203 -0.45 5.50 -9.27
C VAL A 203 1.06 5.63 -9.16
N VAL A 204 1.68 6.09 -10.24
CA VAL A 204 3.14 6.26 -10.37
C VAL A 204 3.45 7.63 -10.93
N GLY A 205 4.63 8.14 -10.62
CA GLY A 205 5.08 9.44 -11.09
C GLY A 205 5.96 10.14 -10.07
N ASP A 206 6.34 11.37 -10.39
CA ASP A 206 7.17 12.20 -9.52
C ASP A 206 6.54 12.44 -8.15
N GLY A 207 7.36 12.36 -7.10
CA GLY A 207 6.90 12.47 -5.71
C GLY A 207 6.27 13.83 -5.38
N ALA A 208 6.84 14.92 -5.92
CA ALA A 208 6.31 16.26 -5.67
C ALA A 208 4.99 16.52 -6.42
N THR A 209 4.82 15.92 -7.59
CA THR A 209 3.61 16.09 -8.41
C THR A 209 2.53 15.08 -8.00
N VAL A 210 2.81 13.78 -8.16
CA VAL A 210 1.83 12.71 -7.93
C VAL A 210 1.59 12.48 -6.44
N GLY A 211 2.64 12.54 -5.59
CA GLY A 211 2.50 12.38 -4.15
C GLY A 211 1.63 13.48 -3.52
N ASN A 212 1.85 14.75 -3.91
CA ASN A 212 1.01 15.86 -3.47
C ASN A 212 -0.42 15.72 -3.98
N ALA A 213 -0.61 15.36 -5.26
CA ALA A 213 -1.94 15.16 -5.83
C ALA A 213 -2.74 14.06 -5.10
N VAL A 214 -2.09 12.97 -4.67
CA VAL A 214 -2.72 11.96 -3.81
C VAL A 214 -3.10 12.59 -2.47
N THR A 215 -2.14 13.21 -1.76
CA THR A 215 -2.38 13.81 -0.43
C THR A 215 -3.50 14.84 -0.45
N ASP A 216 -3.60 15.63 -1.53
CA ASP A 216 -4.60 16.69 -1.68
C ASP A 216 -6.00 16.17 -2.05
N SER A 217 -6.17 14.86 -2.31
CA SER A 217 -7.43 14.32 -2.84
C SER A 217 -8.09 13.24 -1.97
N VAL A 218 -7.32 12.59 -1.07
CA VAL A 218 -7.79 11.46 -0.24
C VAL A 218 -8.34 11.91 1.12
N ASP A 219 -8.86 10.97 1.91
CA ASP A 219 -9.48 11.23 3.22
C ASP A 219 -8.55 10.88 4.40
N TYR A 220 -7.48 10.16 4.14
CA TYR A 220 -6.41 9.82 5.08
C TYR A 220 -5.13 9.54 4.30
N VAL A 221 -3.95 9.85 4.85
CA VAL A 221 -2.65 9.56 4.23
C VAL A 221 -1.78 8.71 5.14
N ALA A 222 -1.31 7.57 4.63
CA ALA A 222 -0.20 6.82 5.20
C ALA A 222 1.05 7.08 4.34
N PHE A 223 2.11 7.56 4.96
CA PHE A 223 3.36 7.90 4.28
C PHE A 223 4.54 7.23 4.98
N THR A 224 5.36 6.55 4.21
CA THR A 224 6.67 6.06 4.64
C THR A 224 7.76 6.66 3.76
N GLY A 225 8.76 7.31 4.39
CA GLY A 225 9.85 7.94 3.64
C GLY A 225 10.71 8.89 4.44
N SER A 226 11.29 9.90 3.77
CA SER A 226 12.16 10.86 4.43
C SER A 226 11.40 11.82 5.35
N THR A 227 12.03 12.22 6.47
CA THR A 227 11.49 13.24 7.38
C THR A 227 11.16 14.55 6.66
N LYS A 228 12.00 14.93 5.66
CA LYS A 228 11.76 16.15 4.85
C LYS A 228 10.44 16.06 4.10
N THR A 229 10.19 14.96 3.39
CA THR A 229 8.95 14.74 2.64
C THR A 229 7.75 14.55 3.58
N GLY A 230 7.93 13.84 4.70
CA GLY A 230 6.87 13.65 5.68
C GLY A 230 6.32 14.95 6.27
N LYS A 231 7.18 15.96 6.47
CA LYS A 231 6.74 17.30 6.89
C LYS A 231 5.83 17.96 5.84
N ILE A 232 6.14 17.81 4.55
CA ILE A 232 5.32 18.34 3.45
C ILE A 232 3.96 17.61 3.44
N VAL A 233 3.96 16.28 3.53
CA VAL A 233 2.72 15.47 3.59
C VAL A 233 1.85 15.88 4.78
N ALA A 234 2.45 16.05 5.96
CA ALA A 234 1.74 16.50 7.16
C ALA A 234 1.12 17.89 6.98
N GLU A 235 1.85 18.83 6.37
CA GLU A 235 1.34 20.18 6.08
C GLU A 235 0.14 20.15 5.13
N HIS A 236 0.20 19.37 4.04
CA HIS A 236 -0.91 19.20 3.11
C HIS A 236 -2.13 18.56 3.78
N ALA A 237 -1.92 17.50 4.56
CA ALA A 237 -3.00 16.84 5.32
C ALA A 237 -3.64 17.78 6.35
N ALA A 238 -2.82 18.54 7.10
CA ALA A 238 -3.30 19.50 8.09
C ALA A 238 -4.14 20.62 7.48
N LYS A 239 -3.77 21.16 6.31
CA LYS A 239 -4.58 22.17 5.59
C LYS A 239 -5.98 21.66 5.24
N ARG A 240 -6.15 20.37 5.09
CA ARG A 240 -7.42 19.71 4.77
C ARG A 240 -8.13 19.12 6.00
N LEU A 241 -7.50 19.17 7.16
CA LEU A 241 -7.98 18.55 8.42
C LEU A 241 -8.23 17.04 8.28
N ILE A 242 -7.46 16.34 7.43
CA ILE A 242 -7.50 14.88 7.31
C ILE A 242 -6.47 14.22 8.23
N GLY A 243 -6.76 12.97 8.65
CA GLY A 243 -5.81 12.16 9.41
C GLY A 243 -4.61 11.72 8.58
N TYR A 244 -3.47 11.51 9.23
CA TYR A 244 -2.28 10.95 8.60
C TYR A 244 -1.45 10.12 9.58
N SER A 245 -0.66 9.18 9.03
CA SER A 245 0.42 8.47 9.71
C SER A 245 1.72 8.64 8.93
N LEU A 246 2.83 8.79 9.65
CA LEU A 246 4.14 9.04 9.07
C LEU A 246 5.15 8.08 9.67
N GLU A 247 5.72 7.22 8.83
CA GLU A 247 6.88 6.39 9.16
C GLU A 247 8.12 7.02 8.52
N LEU A 248 9.04 7.50 9.35
CA LEU A 248 10.11 8.40 8.92
C LEU A 248 11.50 7.80 9.23
N GLY A 249 12.53 8.50 8.76
CA GLY A 249 13.91 8.11 9.02
C GLY A 249 14.32 8.25 10.49
N GLY A 250 15.33 7.47 10.89
CA GLY A 250 15.90 7.47 12.22
C GLY A 250 17.41 7.67 12.22
N LYS A 251 18.02 7.65 13.41
CA LYS A 251 19.45 7.80 13.66
C LYS A 251 19.98 6.66 14.54
N ASN A 252 19.69 5.42 14.13
CA ASN A 252 20.20 4.25 14.84
C ASN A 252 21.75 4.21 14.79
N PRO A 253 22.44 4.00 15.93
CA PRO A 253 23.89 3.92 15.95
C PRO A 253 24.36 2.61 15.33
N LEU A 254 25.39 2.68 14.48
CA LEU A 254 26.19 1.56 14.02
C LEU A 254 27.62 1.75 14.54
N ILE A 255 28.10 0.81 15.37
CA ILE A 255 29.43 0.86 15.95
C ILE A 255 30.25 -0.29 15.37
N VAL A 256 31.30 0.05 14.62
CA VAL A 256 32.25 -0.92 14.05
C VAL A 256 33.45 -0.96 14.95
N LEU A 257 33.70 -2.09 15.63
CA LEU A 257 34.83 -2.29 16.49
C LEU A 257 36.09 -2.73 15.70
N PRO A 258 37.32 -2.50 16.22
CA PRO A 258 38.51 -3.02 15.61
C PRO A 258 38.42 -4.56 15.45
N GLY A 259 38.75 -5.07 14.24
CA GLY A 259 38.69 -6.49 13.92
C GLY A 259 37.32 -6.99 13.46
N ALA A 260 36.31 -6.14 13.30
CA ALA A 260 35.05 -6.51 12.64
C ALA A 260 35.32 -6.95 11.18
N LYS A 261 34.66 -8.03 10.75
CA LYS A 261 34.75 -8.58 9.38
C LYS A 261 33.59 -8.10 8.53
#